data_cf29b87acab795248dc95c791bbd3e34
#
_entry.id   cf29b87acab795248dc95c791bbd3e34
#
_cell.length_a   1.000
_cell.length_b   1.000
_cell.length_c   1.000
_cell.angle_alpha   90.00
_cell.angle_beta   90.00
_cell.angle_gamma   90.00
#
_symmetry.space_group_name_H-M   'P 1'
#
loop_
_entity.id
_entity.type
_entity.pdbx_description
1 polymer ?
#
loop_
_entity_poly.entity_id
_entity_poly.type
_entity_poly.pdbx_seq_one_letter_code
_entity_poly.pdbx_strand_id
1 'polypeptide(L)'
;MTSIKKKYTYYAFGLNILSELPLPELNCPAIPDDNIDIVIKTRDLANAEIQLDEEKGFTVYRNEVVFEVSNTALFSIRNGREIIVVPLEEFDKDRVRLYVLGTCMGVLLMQQHILPLHGSAVAVDGKAYTIVGNSGAGKSTLASAFINEGYKLISDDVIPVTFSDKNIPVIQPSYPQQKLWEESLNNFGMDARAYQPLFERETKYSIPVKNSFHNQPIPLGGIFELVKGSGESVGIRKIEGLEGFRILLHHTFRGSLLQKLGLREWHFIYSSNILREVHTFQVTRSTSKFTPYDLVSKILNTMKEGNLNA
;
A
#
# COMPACT_ATOMS: atom_id res chain seq x y z
N MET A 1 -2.98 -38.13 -11.26
CA MET A 1 -4.17 -37.27 -11.49
C MET A 1 -3.83 -35.87 -11.09
N THR A 2 -3.66 -34.96 -12.02
CA THR A 2 -3.46 -33.55 -11.76
C THR A 2 -4.76 -32.97 -11.21
N SER A 3 -4.82 -32.75 -9.91
CA SER A 3 -5.93 -32.04 -9.28
C SER A 3 -6.06 -30.67 -9.96
N ILE A 4 -7.21 -30.40 -10.59
CA ILE A 4 -7.50 -29.07 -11.15
C ILE A 4 -7.58 -28.11 -9.97
N LYS A 5 -6.52 -27.30 -9.77
CA LYS A 5 -6.52 -26.27 -8.73
C LYS A 5 -7.60 -25.24 -9.07
N LYS A 6 -8.44 -24.94 -8.09
CA LYS A 6 -9.46 -23.90 -8.23
C LYS A 6 -8.76 -22.55 -8.47
N LYS A 7 -9.22 -21.80 -9.46
CA LYS A 7 -8.70 -20.46 -9.80
C LYS A 7 -9.74 -19.41 -9.45
N TYR A 8 -9.27 -18.24 -9.03
CA TYR A 8 -10.08 -17.10 -8.65
C TYR A 8 -9.61 -15.88 -9.41
N THR A 9 -10.53 -15.02 -9.82
CA THR A 9 -10.22 -13.74 -10.46
C THR A 9 -10.52 -12.60 -9.49
N TYR A 10 -9.62 -11.60 -9.45
CA TYR A 10 -9.73 -10.44 -8.58
C TYR A 10 -9.31 -9.17 -9.32
N TYR A 11 -9.80 -8.03 -8.84
CA TYR A 11 -9.31 -6.73 -9.25
C TYR A 11 -8.82 -5.95 -8.04
N ALA A 12 -7.56 -5.55 -8.04
CA ALA A 12 -6.94 -4.74 -7.00
C ALA A 12 -5.65 -4.08 -7.52
N PHE A 13 -5.25 -2.96 -6.94
CA PHE A 13 -4.04 -2.21 -7.31
C PHE A 13 -4.03 -1.72 -8.76
N GLY A 14 -5.20 -1.64 -9.41
CA GLY A 14 -5.34 -1.34 -10.82
C GLY A 14 -5.07 -2.51 -11.75
N LEU A 15 -4.98 -3.75 -11.23
CA LEU A 15 -4.58 -4.95 -11.96
C LEU A 15 -5.64 -6.06 -11.87
N ASN A 16 -5.79 -6.80 -12.98
CA ASN A 16 -6.57 -8.02 -13.08
C ASN A 16 -5.71 -9.21 -12.63
N ILE A 17 -6.15 -9.91 -11.61
CA ILE A 17 -5.38 -10.95 -10.91
C ILE A 17 -6.04 -12.30 -11.09
N LEU A 18 -5.30 -13.29 -11.60
CA LEU A 18 -5.68 -14.69 -11.55
C LEU A 18 -4.91 -15.39 -10.43
N SER A 19 -5.59 -16.01 -9.47
CA SER A 19 -4.96 -16.60 -8.30
C SER A 19 -5.39 -18.05 -8.05
N GLU A 20 -4.44 -18.91 -7.71
CA GLU A 20 -4.68 -20.24 -7.13
C GLU A 20 -4.93 -20.16 -5.61
N LEU A 21 -4.62 -19.02 -4.98
CA LEU A 21 -4.89 -18.71 -3.58
C LEU A 21 -6.23 -17.96 -3.45
N PRO A 22 -7.12 -18.33 -2.52
CA PRO A 22 -8.27 -17.51 -2.19
C PRO A 22 -7.81 -16.23 -1.46
N LEU A 23 -8.25 -15.07 -1.94
CA LEU A 23 -7.96 -13.73 -1.39
C LEU A 23 -9.28 -13.03 -1.03
N PRO A 24 -9.92 -13.38 0.10
CA PRO A 24 -11.24 -12.88 0.49
C PRO A 24 -11.26 -11.37 0.79
N GLU A 25 -10.11 -10.75 0.92
CA GLU A 25 -9.94 -9.31 1.08
C GLU A 25 -10.26 -8.54 -0.20
N LEU A 26 -10.15 -9.20 -1.36
CA LEU A 26 -10.28 -8.57 -2.67
C LEU A 26 -11.70 -8.70 -3.24
N ASN A 27 -12.05 -7.82 -4.17
CA ASN A 27 -13.25 -7.95 -4.98
C ASN A 27 -13.07 -9.00 -6.08
N CYS A 28 -14.12 -9.78 -6.36
CA CYS A 28 -14.13 -10.85 -7.36
C CYS A 28 -15.02 -10.48 -8.57
N PRO A 29 -14.59 -9.58 -9.47
CA PRO A 29 -15.32 -9.33 -10.70
C PRO A 29 -15.17 -10.49 -11.67
N ALA A 30 -16.09 -10.60 -12.62
CA ALA A 30 -15.90 -11.48 -13.77
C ALA A 30 -14.87 -10.82 -14.71
N ILE A 31 -13.69 -11.43 -14.86
CA ILE A 31 -12.60 -10.95 -15.72
C ILE A 31 -12.41 -11.99 -16.81
N PRO A 32 -12.41 -11.59 -18.12
CA PRO A 32 -12.04 -12.48 -19.22
C PRO A 32 -10.59 -12.96 -19.09
N ASP A 33 -10.31 -14.19 -19.49
CA ASP A 33 -8.98 -14.82 -19.34
C ASP A 33 -7.87 -14.11 -20.14
N ASP A 34 -8.21 -13.41 -21.20
CA ASP A 34 -7.29 -12.62 -22.04
C ASP A 34 -6.88 -11.28 -21.44
N ASN A 35 -7.55 -10.86 -20.37
CA ASN A 35 -7.31 -9.57 -19.68
C ASN A 35 -6.58 -9.74 -18.34
N ILE A 36 -5.82 -10.83 -18.13
CA ILE A 36 -5.09 -11.07 -16.89
C ILE A 36 -3.73 -10.36 -16.92
N ASP A 37 -3.50 -9.46 -15.98
CA ASP A 37 -2.24 -8.73 -15.83
C ASP A 37 -1.22 -9.55 -15.04
N ILE A 38 -1.65 -10.22 -13.97
CA ILE A 38 -0.78 -10.99 -13.08
C ILE A 38 -1.38 -12.33 -12.66
N VAL A 39 -0.50 -13.29 -12.37
CA VAL A 39 -0.88 -14.63 -11.92
C VAL A 39 -0.23 -14.94 -10.57
N ILE A 40 -1.03 -15.42 -9.61
CA ILE A 40 -0.55 -15.93 -8.32
C ILE A 40 -0.68 -17.45 -8.32
N LYS A 41 0.44 -18.15 -8.19
CA LYS A 41 0.54 -19.61 -8.22
C LYS A 41 1.02 -20.17 -6.90
N THR A 42 0.55 -21.38 -6.56
CA THR A 42 1.09 -22.17 -5.45
C THR A 42 1.88 -23.33 -6.00
N ARG A 43 3.10 -23.54 -5.53
CA ARG A 43 4.01 -24.61 -5.93
C ARG A 43 4.57 -25.34 -4.72
N ASP A 44 4.93 -26.61 -4.92
CA ASP A 44 5.78 -27.32 -3.97
C ASP A 44 7.24 -26.92 -4.20
N LEU A 45 8.08 -27.02 -3.17
CA LEU A 45 9.47 -26.58 -3.23
C LEU A 45 10.26 -27.22 -4.38
N ALA A 46 10.04 -28.52 -4.63
CA ALA A 46 10.70 -29.25 -5.71
C ALA A 46 10.36 -28.74 -7.11
N ASN A 47 9.24 -28.06 -7.28
CA ASN A 47 8.71 -27.56 -8.56
C ASN A 47 8.78 -26.04 -8.70
N ALA A 48 9.37 -25.36 -7.72
CA ALA A 48 9.34 -23.89 -7.68
C ALA A 48 10.48 -23.25 -8.48
N GLU A 49 11.56 -24.00 -8.76
CA GLU A 49 12.77 -23.52 -9.47
C GLU A 49 13.28 -22.18 -8.90
N ILE A 50 13.33 -22.06 -7.55
CA ILE A 50 13.71 -20.85 -6.84
C ILE A 50 15.17 -20.98 -6.37
N GLN A 51 15.99 -19.98 -6.69
CA GLN A 51 17.34 -19.85 -6.17
C GLN A 51 17.31 -18.94 -4.93
N LEU A 52 17.73 -19.47 -3.79
CA LEU A 52 17.94 -18.71 -2.57
C LEU A 52 19.43 -18.42 -2.43
N ASP A 53 19.75 -17.19 -2.06
CA ASP A 53 21.09 -16.84 -1.58
C ASP A 53 21.14 -17.11 -0.07
N GLU A 54 22.32 -17.44 0.47
CA GLU A 54 22.49 -17.70 1.91
C GLU A 54 22.27 -16.44 2.76
N GLU A 55 22.28 -15.26 2.16
CA GLU A 55 22.00 -14.01 2.86
C GLU A 55 20.50 -13.87 3.22
N LYS A 56 20.24 -13.62 4.50
CA LYS A 56 18.87 -13.33 4.98
C LYS A 56 18.33 -12.05 4.33
N GLY A 57 17.11 -12.12 3.78
CA GLY A 57 16.40 -10.97 3.25
C GLY A 57 15.90 -11.18 1.82
N PHE A 58 16.03 -10.14 1.00
CA PHE A 58 15.62 -10.20 -0.41
C PHE A 58 16.79 -10.58 -1.30
N THR A 59 16.68 -11.72 -1.99
CA THR A 59 17.55 -12.10 -3.11
C THR A 59 16.95 -11.54 -4.39
N VAL A 60 17.78 -10.88 -5.20
CA VAL A 60 17.37 -10.35 -6.52
C VAL A 60 18.28 -10.94 -7.59
N TYR A 61 17.68 -11.68 -8.50
CA TYR A 61 18.38 -12.25 -9.64
C TYR A 61 17.66 -11.86 -10.94
N ARG A 62 18.32 -11.06 -11.79
CA ARG A 62 17.68 -10.45 -12.96
C ARG A 62 16.40 -9.68 -12.57
N ASN A 63 15.24 -10.08 -13.06
CA ASN A 63 13.93 -9.49 -12.71
C ASN A 63 13.07 -10.43 -11.85
N GLU A 64 13.73 -11.22 -11.01
CA GLU A 64 13.11 -12.06 -9.98
C GLU A 64 13.53 -11.58 -8.59
N VAL A 65 12.56 -11.43 -7.70
CA VAL A 65 12.79 -11.11 -6.29
C VAL A 65 12.29 -12.27 -5.45
N VAL A 66 13.18 -12.84 -4.64
CA VAL A 66 12.87 -13.96 -3.76
C VAL A 66 13.08 -13.55 -2.31
N PHE A 67 12.19 -13.99 -1.43
CA PHE A 67 12.38 -13.86 0.01
C PHE A 67 11.64 -14.99 0.76
N GLU A 68 12.16 -15.35 1.90
CA GLU A 68 11.55 -16.31 2.81
C GLU A 68 10.93 -15.62 4.01
N VAL A 69 9.79 -16.13 4.43
CA VAL A 69 9.18 -15.81 5.72
C VAL A 69 9.15 -17.09 6.53
N SER A 70 9.95 -17.12 7.60
CA SER A 70 10.11 -18.30 8.47
C SER A 70 8.75 -18.82 8.95
N ASN A 71 8.58 -20.14 8.97
CA ASN A 71 7.34 -20.82 9.35
C ASN A 71 6.10 -20.39 8.54
N THR A 72 6.28 -19.92 7.30
CA THR A 72 5.17 -19.45 6.47
C THR A 72 5.30 -19.92 5.04
N ALA A 73 6.16 -19.27 4.27
CA ALA A 73 6.35 -19.57 2.86
C ALA A 73 7.62 -18.94 2.29
N LEU A 74 8.06 -19.48 1.18
CA LEU A 74 8.97 -18.85 0.25
C LEU A 74 8.16 -18.14 -0.83
N PHE A 75 8.54 -16.92 -1.17
CA PHE A 75 7.89 -16.10 -2.19
C PHE A 75 8.85 -15.75 -3.30
N SER A 76 8.42 -15.88 -4.54
CA SER A 76 9.14 -15.42 -5.73
C SER A 76 8.23 -14.52 -6.57
N ILE A 77 8.73 -13.35 -6.94
CA ILE A 77 8.02 -12.36 -7.77
C ILE A 77 8.81 -12.17 -9.04
N ARG A 78 8.19 -12.48 -10.19
CA ARG A 78 8.88 -12.60 -11.48
C ARG A 78 8.30 -11.65 -12.52
N ASN A 79 9.19 -10.85 -13.15
CA ASN A 79 8.90 -10.06 -14.35
C ASN A 79 7.66 -9.15 -14.25
N GLY A 80 7.25 -8.75 -13.03
CA GLY A 80 6.05 -7.96 -12.81
C GLY A 80 4.74 -8.66 -13.20
N ARG A 81 4.74 -9.99 -13.39
CA ARG A 81 3.58 -10.76 -13.89
C ARG A 81 3.23 -11.98 -13.06
N GLU A 82 4.14 -12.50 -12.29
CA GLU A 82 3.93 -13.75 -11.56
C GLU A 82 4.39 -13.63 -10.11
N ILE A 83 3.54 -14.13 -9.20
CA ILE A 83 3.87 -14.37 -7.81
C ILE A 83 3.77 -15.88 -7.58
N ILE A 84 4.87 -16.51 -7.18
CA ILE A 84 4.91 -17.92 -6.78
C ILE A 84 5.01 -17.99 -5.27
N VAL A 85 4.09 -18.71 -4.67
CA VAL A 85 4.06 -19.00 -3.24
C VAL A 85 4.38 -20.47 -3.03
N VAL A 86 5.40 -20.74 -2.22
CA VAL A 86 5.78 -22.09 -1.79
C VAL A 86 5.51 -22.17 -0.28
N PRO A 87 4.34 -22.68 0.13
CA PRO A 87 4.01 -22.81 1.55
C PRO A 87 4.96 -23.82 2.23
N LEU A 88 5.35 -23.53 3.46
CA LEU A 88 6.05 -24.50 4.31
C LEU A 88 5.05 -25.47 4.96
N GLU A 89 5.54 -26.56 5.60
CA GLU A 89 4.66 -27.68 6.04
C GLU A 89 3.52 -27.28 6.98
N GLU A 90 3.76 -26.34 7.90
CA GLU A 90 2.72 -25.81 8.80
C GLU A 90 2.61 -24.29 8.60
N PHE A 91 1.81 -23.85 7.63
CA PHE A 91 1.69 -22.43 7.32
C PHE A 91 0.33 -21.85 7.68
N ASP A 92 0.35 -20.60 8.15
CA ASP A 92 -0.85 -19.80 8.34
C ASP A 92 -1.25 -19.12 7.02
N LYS A 93 -2.46 -19.44 6.53
CA LYS A 93 -3.01 -18.89 5.28
C LYS A 93 -3.19 -17.38 5.35
N ASP A 94 -3.55 -16.84 6.50
CA ASP A 94 -3.78 -15.41 6.70
C ASP A 94 -2.45 -14.65 6.62
N ARG A 95 -1.40 -15.26 7.16
CA ARG A 95 -0.04 -14.73 7.05
C ARG A 95 0.47 -14.76 5.61
N VAL A 96 0.25 -15.83 4.86
CA VAL A 96 0.60 -15.90 3.43
C VAL A 96 -0.10 -14.77 2.67
N ARG A 97 -1.43 -14.57 2.87
CA ARG A 97 -2.18 -13.50 2.20
C ARG A 97 -1.65 -12.10 2.57
N LEU A 98 -1.28 -11.88 3.83
CA LEU A 98 -0.69 -10.63 4.28
C LEU A 98 0.58 -10.27 3.50
N TYR A 99 1.47 -11.25 3.26
CA TYR A 99 2.70 -11.06 2.48
C TYR A 99 2.41 -10.92 0.98
N VAL A 100 1.48 -11.69 0.44
CA VAL A 100 1.06 -11.57 -0.97
C VAL A 100 0.52 -10.18 -1.25
N LEU A 101 -0.48 -9.70 -0.46
CA LEU A 101 -1.14 -8.40 -0.66
C LEU A 101 -0.27 -7.20 -0.24
N GLY A 102 0.75 -7.40 0.56
CA GLY A 102 1.71 -6.39 0.97
C GLY A 102 3.00 -6.47 0.16
N THR A 103 3.96 -7.24 0.66
CA THR A 103 5.33 -7.28 0.12
C THR A 103 5.39 -7.73 -1.33
N CYS A 104 4.68 -8.82 -1.70
CA CYS A 104 4.74 -9.33 -3.07
C CYS A 104 4.10 -8.33 -4.06
N MET A 105 2.94 -7.75 -3.74
CA MET A 105 2.32 -6.73 -4.59
C MET A 105 3.19 -5.48 -4.70
N GLY A 106 3.78 -5.00 -3.60
CA GLY A 106 4.68 -3.84 -3.65
C GLY A 106 5.90 -4.05 -4.56
N VAL A 107 6.52 -5.24 -4.52
CA VAL A 107 7.62 -5.62 -5.41
C VAL A 107 7.17 -5.73 -6.86
N LEU A 108 6.02 -6.39 -7.10
CA LEU A 108 5.46 -6.57 -8.44
C LEU A 108 5.15 -5.23 -9.11
N LEU A 109 4.56 -4.28 -8.36
CA LEU A 109 4.32 -2.92 -8.85
C LEU A 109 5.63 -2.23 -9.27
N MET A 110 6.71 -2.34 -8.47
CA MET A 110 8.02 -1.81 -8.88
C MET A 110 8.53 -2.42 -10.18
N GLN A 111 8.41 -3.74 -10.34
CA GLN A 111 8.81 -4.44 -11.57
C GLN A 111 7.99 -3.99 -12.79
N GLN A 112 6.75 -3.54 -12.59
CA GLN A 112 5.89 -2.93 -13.62
C GLN A 112 6.12 -1.43 -13.80
N HIS A 113 7.09 -0.82 -13.13
CA HIS A 113 7.33 0.63 -13.12
C HIS A 113 6.12 1.44 -12.63
N ILE A 114 5.37 0.89 -11.66
CA ILE A 114 4.33 1.57 -10.89
C ILE A 114 4.93 1.92 -9.53
N LEU A 115 4.87 3.18 -9.11
CA LEU A 115 5.46 3.61 -7.85
C LEU A 115 4.56 3.19 -6.66
N PRO A 116 5.00 2.24 -5.81
CA PRO A 116 4.28 1.89 -4.60
C PRO A 116 4.72 2.81 -3.45
N LEU A 117 3.83 3.62 -2.91
CA LEU A 117 4.10 4.36 -1.67
C LEU A 117 3.62 3.59 -0.45
N HIS A 118 4.34 3.71 0.67
CA HIS A 118 3.91 3.14 1.95
C HIS A 118 3.10 4.16 2.74
N GLY A 119 1.79 3.94 2.81
CA GLY A 119 0.90 4.88 3.46
C GLY A 119 -0.58 4.52 3.34
N SER A 120 -1.42 5.51 3.53
CA SER A 120 -2.86 5.45 3.28
C SER A 120 -3.26 6.52 2.27
N ALA A 121 -4.28 6.25 1.45
CA ALA A 121 -4.83 7.21 0.50
C ALA A 121 -6.34 7.35 0.70
N VAL A 122 -6.83 8.59 0.72
CA VAL A 122 -8.24 8.94 0.89
C VAL A 122 -8.74 9.78 -0.28
N ALA A 123 -10.03 9.63 -0.61
CA ALA A 123 -10.71 10.41 -1.63
C ALA A 123 -11.40 11.63 -1.01
N VAL A 124 -11.07 12.82 -1.50
CA VAL A 124 -11.69 14.08 -1.10
C VAL A 124 -11.98 14.88 -2.38
N ASP A 125 -13.23 15.27 -2.61
CA ASP A 125 -13.66 16.12 -3.72
C ASP A 125 -13.14 15.67 -5.10
N GLY A 126 -13.18 14.34 -5.37
CA GLY A 126 -12.75 13.75 -6.65
C GLY A 126 -11.24 13.65 -6.85
N LYS A 127 -10.42 13.94 -5.85
CA LYS A 127 -8.97 13.78 -5.86
C LYS A 127 -8.52 12.81 -4.76
N ALA A 128 -7.40 12.11 -4.99
CA ALA A 128 -6.74 11.30 -3.99
C ALA A 128 -5.73 12.13 -3.20
N TYR A 129 -5.69 11.93 -1.89
CA TYR A 129 -4.64 12.50 -1.04
C TYR A 129 -3.94 11.39 -0.27
N THR A 130 -2.62 11.34 -0.42
CA THR A 130 -1.81 10.30 0.23
C THR A 130 -1.26 10.78 1.56
N ILE A 131 -1.31 9.91 2.56
CA ILE A 131 -0.74 10.12 3.89
C ILE A 131 0.42 9.13 4.01
N VAL A 132 1.64 9.63 3.91
CA VAL A 132 2.88 8.84 4.08
C VAL A 132 3.54 9.18 5.42
N GLY A 133 4.51 8.40 5.85
CA GLY A 133 5.21 8.63 7.13
C GLY A 133 5.78 7.34 7.69
N ASN A 134 6.63 7.45 8.70
CA ASN A 134 7.29 6.32 9.33
C ASN A 134 6.29 5.34 9.97
N SER A 135 6.72 4.10 10.23
CA SER A 135 5.90 3.15 11.00
C SER A 135 5.54 3.76 12.36
N GLY A 136 4.27 3.63 12.76
CA GLY A 136 3.79 4.22 14.01
C GLY A 136 3.56 5.75 13.96
N ALA A 137 3.69 6.42 12.82
CA ALA A 137 3.38 7.84 12.69
C ALA A 137 1.86 8.13 12.87
N GLY A 138 0.98 7.15 12.60
CA GLY A 138 -0.47 7.30 12.71
C GLY A 138 -1.19 7.46 11.37
N LYS A 139 -0.59 7.02 10.26
CA LYS A 139 -1.16 7.11 8.90
C LYS A 139 -2.55 6.50 8.80
N SER A 140 -2.68 5.21 9.15
CA SER A 140 -3.97 4.50 9.10
C SER A 140 -4.97 5.08 10.11
N THR A 141 -4.51 5.58 11.27
CA THR A 141 -5.36 6.29 12.26
C THR A 141 -5.93 7.58 11.66
N LEU A 142 -5.10 8.37 10.97
CA LEU A 142 -5.55 9.59 10.30
C LEU A 142 -6.51 9.27 9.15
N ALA A 143 -6.23 8.23 8.35
CA ALA A 143 -7.15 7.76 7.31
C ALA A 143 -8.50 7.30 7.89
N SER A 144 -8.52 6.64 9.07
CA SER A 144 -9.77 6.29 9.77
C SER A 144 -10.56 7.53 10.22
N ALA A 145 -9.88 8.59 10.66
CA ALA A 145 -10.56 9.83 10.99
C ALA A 145 -11.23 10.46 9.75
N PHE A 146 -10.58 10.42 8.58
CA PHE A 146 -11.23 10.82 7.32
C PHE A 146 -12.46 9.97 7.01
N ILE A 147 -12.38 8.64 7.20
CA ILE A 147 -13.52 7.73 6.99
C ILE A 147 -14.67 8.07 7.93
N ASN A 148 -14.39 8.35 9.19
CA ASN A 148 -15.41 8.74 10.18
C ASN A 148 -16.07 10.09 9.85
N GLU A 149 -15.37 10.99 9.17
CA GLU A 149 -15.90 12.25 8.62
C GLU A 149 -16.64 12.07 7.28
N GLY A 150 -16.84 10.82 6.81
CA GLY A 150 -17.61 10.50 5.60
C GLY A 150 -16.80 10.40 4.31
N TYR A 151 -15.48 10.57 4.35
CA TYR A 151 -14.59 10.37 3.19
C TYR A 151 -14.34 8.89 2.93
N LYS A 152 -13.78 8.55 1.75
CA LYS A 152 -13.56 7.16 1.37
C LYS A 152 -12.08 6.82 1.33
N LEU A 153 -11.75 5.63 1.78
CA LEU A 153 -10.43 5.02 1.60
C LEU A 153 -10.24 4.62 0.13
N ILE A 154 -9.03 4.80 -0.41
CA ILE A 154 -8.62 4.29 -1.73
C ILE A 154 -7.61 3.14 -1.53
N SER A 155 -6.69 3.31 -0.59
CA SER A 155 -5.63 2.34 -0.30
C SER A 155 -5.14 2.49 1.14
N ASP A 156 -4.73 1.36 1.74
CA ASP A 156 -3.97 1.34 2.99
C ASP A 156 -2.79 0.36 2.84
N ASP A 157 -1.63 0.71 3.41
CA ASP A 157 -0.36 0.01 3.37
C ASP A 157 0.44 0.18 2.05
N VAL A 158 -0.09 -0.18 0.88
CA VAL A 158 0.55 -0.03 -0.43
C VAL A 158 -0.31 0.82 -1.36
N ILE A 159 0.18 2.00 -1.73
CA ILE A 159 -0.52 2.96 -2.58
C ILE A 159 0.10 2.94 -3.97
N PRO A 160 -0.57 2.37 -4.99
CA PRO A 160 -0.06 2.38 -6.36
C PRO A 160 -0.26 3.76 -7.00
N VAL A 161 0.83 4.39 -7.42
CA VAL A 161 0.80 5.64 -8.17
C VAL A 161 1.13 5.35 -9.62
N THR A 162 0.21 5.67 -10.52
CA THR A 162 0.35 5.55 -12.00
C THR A 162 0.23 6.91 -12.65
N PHE A 163 0.37 6.98 -13.97
CA PHE A 163 0.04 8.15 -14.76
C PHE A 163 -1.09 7.83 -15.73
N SER A 164 -1.98 8.78 -15.93
CA SER A 164 -2.97 8.73 -17.02
C SER A 164 -2.33 9.02 -18.38
N ASP A 165 -3.08 8.81 -19.47
CA ASP A 165 -2.67 9.16 -20.83
C ASP A 165 -2.32 10.67 -21.00
N LYS A 166 -2.85 11.51 -20.12
CA LYS A 166 -2.53 12.94 -20.06
C LYS A 166 -1.35 13.28 -19.15
N ASN A 167 -0.59 12.27 -18.72
CA ASN A 167 0.54 12.39 -17.80
C ASN A 167 0.18 13.00 -16.44
N ILE A 168 -1.06 12.82 -15.98
CA ILE A 168 -1.52 13.24 -14.64
C ILE A 168 -1.29 12.06 -13.69
N PRO A 169 -0.66 12.24 -12.51
CA PRO A 169 -0.51 11.17 -11.54
C PRO A 169 -1.87 10.75 -10.98
N VAL A 170 -2.09 9.44 -10.90
CA VAL A 170 -3.35 8.80 -10.52
C VAL A 170 -3.08 7.75 -9.44
N ILE A 171 -3.93 7.69 -8.44
CA ILE A 171 -3.91 6.62 -7.44
C ILE A 171 -4.85 5.50 -7.88
N GLN A 172 -4.32 4.29 -7.98
CA GLN A 172 -5.12 3.08 -8.20
C GLN A 172 -5.67 2.56 -6.87
N PRO A 173 -6.94 2.11 -6.81
CA PRO A 173 -7.49 1.54 -5.61
C PRO A 173 -6.83 0.19 -5.29
N SER A 174 -6.48 -0.04 -4.01
CA SER A 174 -5.98 -1.34 -3.56
C SER A 174 -7.14 -2.30 -3.26
N TYR A 175 -7.56 -2.40 -2.02
CA TYR A 175 -8.68 -3.24 -1.58
C TYR A 175 -9.32 -2.68 -0.30
N PRO A 176 -10.59 -3.03 0.00
CA PRO A 176 -11.41 -2.36 1.02
C PRO A 176 -11.11 -2.83 2.45
N GLN A 177 -9.86 -2.63 2.89
CA GLN A 177 -9.40 -3.02 4.22
C GLN A 177 -8.40 -2.01 4.77
N GLN A 178 -8.49 -1.72 6.06
CA GLN A 178 -7.49 -0.97 6.82
C GLN A 178 -6.78 -1.86 7.84
N LYS A 179 -5.57 -1.45 8.23
CA LYS A 179 -4.79 -2.09 9.30
C LYS A 179 -4.61 -1.11 10.45
N LEU A 180 -5.36 -1.30 11.55
CA LEU A 180 -5.34 -0.43 12.73
C LEU A 180 -4.73 -1.10 13.94
N TRP A 181 -4.02 -0.30 14.74
CA TRP A 181 -3.58 -0.71 16.06
C TRP A 181 -4.74 -0.67 17.05
N GLU A 182 -4.71 -1.53 18.06
CA GLU A 182 -5.70 -1.60 19.13
C GLU A 182 -5.91 -0.25 19.85
N GLU A 183 -4.82 0.48 20.09
CA GLU A 183 -4.87 1.83 20.63
C GLU A 183 -5.76 2.76 19.78
N SER A 184 -5.65 2.67 18.45
CA SER A 184 -6.49 3.48 17.55
C SER A 184 -7.94 3.03 17.59
N LEU A 185 -8.22 1.72 17.65
CA LEU A 185 -9.56 1.19 17.79
C LEU A 185 -10.22 1.70 19.08
N ASN A 186 -9.52 1.59 20.20
CA ASN A 186 -10.00 2.05 21.50
C ASN A 186 -10.31 3.56 21.50
N ASN A 187 -9.43 4.37 20.90
CA ASN A 187 -9.63 5.82 20.77
C ASN A 187 -10.82 6.19 19.88
N PHE A 188 -11.19 5.34 18.91
CA PHE A 188 -12.39 5.51 18.08
C PHE A 188 -13.63 4.83 18.67
N GLY A 189 -13.53 4.21 19.85
CA GLY A 189 -14.65 3.49 20.48
C GLY A 189 -15.03 2.19 19.76
N MET A 190 -14.12 1.60 18.99
CA MET A 190 -14.32 0.35 18.25
C MET A 190 -13.89 -0.83 19.11
N ASP A 191 -14.71 -1.88 19.18
CA ASP A 191 -14.38 -3.11 19.91
C ASP A 191 -13.41 -3.98 19.10
N ALA A 192 -12.16 -4.12 19.55
CA ALA A 192 -11.14 -4.92 18.89
C ALA A 192 -11.54 -6.39 18.69
N ARG A 193 -12.40 -6.93 19.58
CA ARG A 193 -12.89 -8.32 19.50
C ARG A 193 -13.77 -8.60 18.29
N ALA A 194 -14.29 -7.56 17.65
CA ALA A 194 -15.06 -7.68 16.40
C ALA A 194 -14.17 -7.90 15.15
N TYR A 195 -12.87 -7.81 15.28
CA TYR A 195 -11.92 -7.84 14.15
C TYR A 195 -10.87 -8.92 14.29
N GLN A 196 -10.31 -9.36 13.18
CA GLN A 196 -9.24 -10.35 13.18
C GLN A 196 -7.89 -9.69 13.46
N PRO A 197 -7.10 -10.17 14.44
CA PRO A 197 -5.74 -9.71 14.66
C PRO A 197 -4.87 -10.07 13.46
N LEU A 198 -3.92 -9.21 13.12
CA LEU A 198 -2.91 -9.52 12.13
C LEU A 198 -1.83 -10.41 12.77
N PHE A 199 -1.41 -11.44 12.04
CA PHE A 199 -0.36 -12.34 12.48
C PHE A 199 0.92 -11.59 12.91
N GLU A 200 1.59 -12.05 13.97
CA GLU A 200 2.78 -11.46 14.58
C GLU A 200 2.60 -10.04 15.19
N ARG A 201 1.39 -9.50 15.14
CA ARG A 201 1.07 -8.19 15.72
C ARG A 201 -0.24 -8.29 16.47
N GLU A 202 -0.23 -8.96 17.62
CA GLU A 202 -1.41 -9.23 18.47
C GLU A 202 -2.28 -8.00 18.75
N THR A 203 -1.70 -6.80 18.63
CA THR A 203 -2.37 -5.51 18.84
C THR A 203 -2.65 -4.75 17.54
N LYS A 204 -2.57 -5.38 16.37
CA LYS A 204 -2.93 -4.78 15.08
C LYS A 204 -4.00 -5.62 14.38
N TYR A 205 -5.04 -4.97 13.91
CA TYR A 205 -6.25 -5.61 13.41
C TYR A 205 -6.54 -5.25 11.96
N SER A 206 -7.21 -6.17 11.28
CA SER A 206 -7.72 -6.01 9.91
C SER A 206 -9.17 -5.53 9.95
N ILE A 207 -9.43 -4.34 9.41
CA ILE A 207 -10.74 -3.67 9.47
C ILE A 207 -11.32 -3.58 8.06
N PRO A 208 -12.40 -4.33 7.75
CA PRO A 208 -13.11 -4.17 6.48
C PRO A 208 -13.80 -2.80 6.39
N VAL A 209 -13.62 -2.11 5.24
CA VAL A 209 -14.19 -0.77 4.99
C VAL A 209 -14.97 -0.71 3.68
N LYS A 210 -15.68 -1.79 3.32
CA LYS A 210 -16.36 -1.95 2.02
C LYS A 210 -17.27 -0.78 1.66
N ASN A 211 -18.04 -0.26 2.63
CA ASN A 211 -18.98 0.86 2.41
C ASN A 211 -18.30 2.22 2.30
N SER A 212 -17.08 2.34 2.82
CA SER A 212 -16.27 3.57 2.81
C SER A 212 -15.04 3.41 1.92
N PHE A 213 -15.13 2.62 0.87
CA PHE A 213 -14.06 2.39 -0.09
C PHE A 213 -14.37 3.04 -1.45
N HIS A 214 -13.37 3.70 -2.03
CA HIS A 214 -13.42 4.24 -3.38
C HIS A 214 -12.70 3.27 -4.33
N ASN A 215 -13.45 2.67 -5.24
CA ASN A 215 -12.99 1.56 -6.08
C ASN A 215 -12.60 1.96 -7.51
N GLN A 216 -12.47 3.26 -7.78
CA GLN A 216 -12.05 3.77 -9.09
C GLN A 216 -10.74 4.54 -8.98
N PRO A 217 -9.90 4.53 -10.04
CA PRO A 217 -8.72 5.39 -10.11
C PRO A 217 -9.14 6.86 -10.09
N ILE A 218 -8.43 7.69 -9.31
CA ILE A 218 -8.66 9.14 -9.28
C ILE A 218 -7.34 9.92 -9.26
N PRO A 219 -7.31 11.16 -9.80
CA PRO A 219 -6.11 11.98 -9.81
C PRO A 219 -5.54 12.23 -8.42
N LEU A 220 -4.21 12.19 -8.29
CA LEU A 220 -3.52 12.57 -7.08
C LEU A 220 -3.60 14.09 -6.89
N GLY A 221 -4.16 14.53 -5.76
CA GLY A 221 -4.33 15.95 -5.42
C GLY A 221 -3.24 16.49 -4.50
N GLY A 222 -2.54 15.62 -3.76
CA GLY A 222 -1.48 16.04 -2.85
C GLY A 222 -0.90 14.90 -2.00
N ILE A 223 0.28 15.17 -1.43
CA ILE A 223 1.02 14.22 -0.59
C ILE A 223 1.26 14.86 0.78
N PHE A 224 0.87 14.16 1.85
CA PHE A 224 1.04 14.60 3.23
C PHE A 224 1.98 13.64 3.98
N GLU A 225 3.17 14.13 4.34
CA GLU A 225 4.07 13.39 5.23
C GLU A 225 3.67 13.62 6.68
N LEU A 226 3.21 12.59 7.36
CA LEU A 226 2.83 12.65 8.77
C LEU A 226 4.05 12.36 9.66
N VAL A 227 4.40 13.34 10.50
CA VAL A 227 5.51 13.23 11.46
C VAL A 227 5.04 13.46 12.90
N LYS A 228 5.77 12.88 13.86
CA LYS A 228 5.55 13.12 15.28
C LYS A 228 6.23 14.43 15.71
N GLY A 229 5.50 15.33 16.32
CA GLY A 229 6.04 16.55 16.91
C GLY A 229 6.64 16.34 18.29
N SER A 230 7.33 17.34 18.81
CA SER A 230 7.90 17.34 20.17
C SER A 230 6.94 17.90 21.24
N GLY A 231 5.70 18.23 20.89
CA GLY A 231 4.77 18.88 21.79
C GLY A 231 3.29 18.61 21.48
N GLU A 232 2.41 19.49 21.96
CA GLU A 232 0.96 19.37 21.77
C GLU A 232 0.45 19.95 20.45
N SER A 233 1.25 20.77 19.77
CA SER A 233 0.83 21.52 18.59
C SER A 233 0.71 20.63 17.36
N VAL A 234 -0.36 20.85 16.61
CA VAL A 234 -0.58 20.32 15.26
C VAL A 234 -0.13 21.39 14.26
N GLY A 235 0.77 21.03 13.34
CA GLY A 235 1.32 21.92 12.32
C GLY A 235 1.17 21.35 10.92
N ILE A 236 1.14 22.24 9.92
CA ILE A 236 1.28 21.89 8.50
C ILE A 236 2.17 22.89 7.82
N ARG A 237 3.08 22.42 6.98
CA ARG A 237 3.95 23.27 6.15
C ARG A 237 4.06 22.69 4.75
N LYS A 238 4.14 23.54 3.75
CA LYS A 238 4.43 23.15 2.37
C LYS A 238 5.88 22.69 2.25
N ILE A 239 6.10 21.68 1.43
CA ILE A 239 7.42 21.11 1.13
C ILE A 239 7.78 21.50 -0.31
N GLU A 240 9.00 21.92 -0.52
CA GLU A 240 9.48 22.34 -1.83
C GLU A 240 10.82 21.69 -2.20
N GLY A 241 11.11 21.64 -3.49
CA GLY A 241 12.39 21.19 -4.03
C GLY A 241 12.79 19.77 -3.65
N LEU A 242 14.05 19.59 -3.27
CA LEU A 242 14.63 18.27 -2.98
C LEU A 242 14.02 17.56 -1.75
N GLU A 243 13.38 18.30 -0.86
CA GLU A 243 12.73 17.69 0.30
C GLU A 243 11.53 16.83 -0.11
N GLY A 244 10.74 17.28 -1.10
CA GLY A 244 9.64 16.47 -1.67
C GLY A 244 10.15 15.16 -2.28
N PHE A 245 11.27 15.22 -3.00
CA PHE A 245 11.90 14.03 -3.55
C PHE A 245 12.37 13.06 -2.45
N ARG A 246 12.99 13.58 -1.37
CA ARG A 246 13.38 12.78 -0.22
C ARG A 246 12.18 12.06 0.41
N ILE A 247 11.03 12.73 0.50
CA ILE A 247 9.80 12.14 1.04
C ILE A 247 9.34 10.96 0.18
N LEU A 248 9.26 11.11 -1.14
CA LEU A 248 8.85 10.02 -2.03
C LEU A 248 9.82 8.84 -1.96
N LEU A 249 11.14 9.10 -2.00
CA LEU A 249 12.16 8.06 -1.90
C LEU A 249 12.08 7.31 -0.57
N HIS A 250 11.96 8.05 0.55
CA HIS A 250 11.93 7.47 1.89
C HIS A 250 10.67 6.62 2.13
N HIS A 251 9.54 7.05 1.57
CA HIS A 251 8.26 6.38 1.74
C HIS A 251 7.87 5.47 0.57
N THR A 252 8.77 5.18 -0.35
CA THR A 252 8.59 4.11 -1.33
C THR A 252 8.53 2.77 -0.59
N PHE A 253 7.46 2.01 -0.83
CA PHE A 253 7.27 0.70 -0.22
C PHE A 253 8.42 -0.23 -0.61
N ARG A 254 9.12 -0.81 0.39
CA ARG A 254 10.33 -1.63 0.14
C ARG A 254 11.40 -0.91 -0.70
N GLY A 255 11.58 0.40 -0.52
CA GLY A 255 12.48 1.26 -1.29
C GLY A 255 13.95 0.79 -1.36
N SER A 256 14.40 -0.03 -0.40
CA SER A 256 15.72 -0.67 -0.44
C SER A 256 15.93 -1.58 -1.67
N LEU A 257 14.85 -2.08 -2.28
CA LEU A 257 14.91 -2.89 -3.50
C LEU A 257 15.18 -2.08 -4.77
N LEU A 258 14.95 -0.77 -4.77
CA LEU A 258 15.20 0.09 -5.94
C LEU A 258 16.63 -0.04 -6.48
N GLN A 259 17.62 -0.15 -5.59
CA GLN A 259 19.01 -0.35 -5.99
C GLN A 259 19.23 -1.76 -6.56
N LYS A 260 18.74 -2.78 -5.87
CA LYS A 260 18.93 -4.19 -6.26
C LYS A 260 18.25 -4.50 -7.61
N LEU A 261 17.14 -3.83 -7.91
CA LEU A 261 16.39 -3.94 -9.17
C LEU A 261 16.89 -2.99 -10.27
N GLY A 262 17.88 -2.13 -10.01
CA GLY A 262 18.37 -1.16 -11.00
C GLY A 262 17.37 -0.03 -11.32
N LEU A 263 16.41 0.24 -10.41
CA LEU A 263 15.29 1.17 -10.65
C LEU A 263 15.49 2.59 -10.08
N ARG A 264 16.72 2.96 -9.66
CA ARG A 264 16.96 4.28 -9.05
C ARG A 264 16.70 5.45 -10.02
N GLU A 265 17.16 5.32 -11.27
CA GLU A 265 16.97 6.36 -12.29
C GLU A 265 15.47 6.50 -12.65
N TRP A 266 14.79 5.37 -12.89
CA TRP A 266 13.35 5.37 -13.10
C TRP A 266 12.62 6.05 -11.95
N HIS A 267 12.92 5.69 -10.70
CA HIS A 267 12.29 6.27 -9.51
C HIS A 267 12.50 7.79 -9.43
N PHE A 268 13.70 8.26 -9.76
CA PHE A 268 14.01 9.69 -9.77
C PHE A 268 13.16 10.45 -10.79
N ILE A 269 13.11 9.96 -12.03
CA ILE A 269 12.32 10.57 -13.11
C ILE A 269 10.82 10.54 -12.76
N TYR A 270 10.34 9.39 -12.29
CA TYR A 270 8.95 9.19 -11.93
C TYR A 270 8.50 10.11 -10.79
N SER A 271 9.28 10.18 -9.73
CA SER A 271 9.04 11.06 -8.59
C SER A 271 9.09 12.54 -8.97
N SER A 272 10.03 12.92 -9.85
CA SER A 272 10.13 14.30 -10.37
C SER A 272 8.88 14.69 -11.16
N ASN A 273 8.32 13.77 -11.93
CA ASN A 273 7.07 14.01 -12.66
C ASN A 273 5.88 14.20 -11.70
N ILE A 274 5.79 13.39 -10.64
CA ILE A 274 4.75 13.56 -9.61
C ILE A 274 4.86 14.93 -8.94
N LEU A 275 6.07 15.31 -8.52
CA LEU A 275 6.30 16.56 -7.77
C LEU A 275 6.07 17.84 -8.60
N ARG A 276 6.05 17.75 -9.92
CA ARG A 276 5.66 18.87 -10.80
C ARG A 276 4.15 19.10 -10.82
N GLU A 277 3.37 18.02 -10.61
CA GLU A 277 1.91 18.04 -10.75
C GLU A 277 1.19 18.23 -9.42
N VAL A 278 1.82 17.88 -8.30
CA VAL A 278 1.16 17.88 -6.98
C VAL A 278 2.00 18.53 -5.90
N HIS A 279 1.32 19.19 -4.96
CA HIS A 279 1.96 19.75 -3.79
C HIS A 279 2.21 18.67 -2.72
N THR A 280 3.33 18.82 -2.03
CA THR A 280 3.70 17.98 -0.88
C THR A 280 3.70 18.84 0.38
N PHE A 281 3.20 18.27 1.47
CA PHE A 281 3.11 18.93 2.77
C PHE A 281 3.67 18.01 3.85
N GLN A 282 4.24 18.61 4.89
CA GLN A 282 4.55 17.90 6.13
C GLN A 282 3.54 18.28 7.20
N VAL A 283 2.92 17.28 7.80
CA VAL A 283 1.92 17.41 8.85
C VAL A 283 2.50 16.92 10.16
N THR A 284 2.61 17.79 11.14
CA THR A 284 3.11 17.45 12.48
C THR A 284 1.92 17.14 13.38
N ARG A 285 1.92 15.95 14.01
CA ARG A 285 0.92 15.59 15.02
C ARG A 285 1.44 15.71 16.44
N SER A 286 0.54 15.94 17.38
CA SER A 286 0.83 15.83 18.80
C SER A 286 1.27 14.40 19.18
N THR A 287 2.15 14.30 20.17
CA THR A 287 2.54 13.02 20.79
C THR A 287 1.89 12.80 22.16
N SER A 288 1.27 13.84 22.75
CA SER A 288 0.63 13.80 24.06
C SER A 288 -0.89 13.77 23.98
N LYS A 289 -1.48 14.09 22.81
CA LYS A 289 -2.94 14.12 22.61
C LYS A 289 -3.33 13.34 21.37
N PHE A 290 -4.52 12.75 21.39
CA PHE A 290 -5.12 12.11 20.23
C PHE A 290 -5.81 13.18 19.37
N THR A 291 -5.18 13.58 18.28
CA THR A 291 -5.58 14.74 17.45
C THR A 291 -5.89 14.43 15.98
N PRO A 292 -6.39 13.24 15.61
CA PRO A 292 -6.58 12.93 14.18
C PRO A 292 -7.65 13.81 13.52
N TYR A 293 -8.71 14.22 14.22
CA TYR A 293 -9.76 15.10 13.69
C TYR A 293 -9.27 16.53 13.49
N ASP A 294 -8.40 17.05 14.38
CA ASP A 294 -7.75 18.35 14.18
C ASP A 294 -6.85 18.33 12.94
N LEU A 295 -6.16 17.20 12.72
CA LEU A 295 -5.36 16.99 11.50
C LEU A 295 -6.22 16.94 10.24
N VAL A 296 -7.36 16.23 10.26
CA VAL A 296 -8.32 16.22 9.14
C VAL A 296 -8.76 17.64 8.82
N SER A 297 -9.19 18.42 9.81
CA SER A 297 -9.65 19.79 9.61
C SER A 297 -8.56 20.69 9.00
N LYS A 298 -7.31 20.59 9.50
CA LYS A 298 -6.19 21.35 8.95
C LYS A 298 -5.85 20.95 7.52
N ILE A 299 -5.81 19.65 7.23
CA ILE A 299 -5.54 19.14 5.88
C ILE A 299 -6.62 19.62 4.90
N LEU A 300 -7.91 19.51 5.27
CA LEU A 300 -9.02 19.98 4.43
C LEU A 300 -8.95 21.49 4.15
N ASN A 301 -8.57 22.30 5.14
CA ASN A 301 -8.39 23.73 4.94
C ASN A 301 -7.22 24.02 3.98
N THR A 302 -6.08 23.33 4.14
CA THR A 302 -4.93 23.46 3.23
C THR A 302 -5.26 23.05 1.79
N MET A 303 -6.08 22.01 1.61
CA MET A 303 -6.56 21.60 0.28
C MET A 303 -7.40 22.70 -0.38
N LYS A 304 -8.29 23.39 0.37
CA LYS A 304 -9.11 24.49 -0.14
C LYS A 304 -8.25 25.69 -0.53
N GLU A 305 -7.29 26.08 0.29
CA GLU A 305 -6.36 27.17 0.02
C GLU A 305 -5.47 26.89 -1.20
N GLY A 306 -4.99 25.65 -1.38
CA GLY A 306 -4.23 25.22 -2.54
C GLY A 306 -5.03 25.24 -3.85
N ASN A 307 -6.35 25.01 -3.81
CA ASN A 307 -7.23 25.12 -4.98
C ASN A 307 -7.61 26.56 -5.35
N LEU A 308 -7.40 27.54 -4.46
CA LEU A 308 -7.63 28.95 -4.75
C LEU A 308 -6.43 29.63 -5.43
N ASN A 309 -5.26 28.97 -5.44
CA ASN A 309 -4.01 29.50 -6.00
C ASN A 309 -3.50 28.69 -7.22
N ALA A 310 -4.35 27.82 -7.81
CA ALA A 310 -4.12 27.05 -9.05
C ALA A 310 -5.07 27.55 -10.20
#